data_bb5b0844e2cecd31e8c2d7dc7de34729
#
_entry.id   bb5b0844e2cecd31e8c2d7dc7de34729
#
_cell.length_a   1.000
_cell.length_b   1.000
_cell.length_c   1.000
_cell.angle_alpha   90.00
_cell.angle_beta   90.00
_cell.angle_gamma   90.00
#
_symmetry.space_group_name_H-M   'P 1'
#
loop_
_entity.id
_entity.type
_entity.pdbx_description
1 polymer ?
#
loop_
_entity_poly.entity_id
_entity_poly.type
_entity_poly.pdbx_seq_one_letter_code
_entity_poly.pdbx_strand_id
1 'polypeptide(L)'
;MKETLGIIGQGFVGSAVREGMKNHFDVKCFDKDANKFSNIGSIFEVVESTEVTFLCVPTPMKKSGECDLSIIHSALVEIQQCVLALQKVNYIVVIKSTIPPGTTEALNNIYRELSIVFNPEFLTEANAVNDYLNQNRIIVGGERPASSIVKRIFAKAFPNVPIIKTSSTIAEMIKYVTNTFLAMKVSYANEMYEICQKLKIDYDKVIEYARYDTRLGNSHWSVPGPDGDFGFGGHCFPKDVAALTYLANELGVDPLMLAAIAIKNNKVRTNLDWTKQVGRAVSEE
;
A
#
# COMPACT_ATOMS: atom_id res chain seq x y z
N MET A 1 20.74 -23.51 7.25
CA MET A 1 20.65 -22.41 6.29
C MET A 1 19.37 -21.61 6.58
N LYS A 2 19.37 -20.29 6.38
CA LYS A 2 18.12 -19.50 6.46
C LYS A 2 17.23 -19.84 5.26
N GLU A 3 15.92 -19.86 5.46
CA GLU A 3 14.95 -19.92 4.35
C GLU A 3 15.09 -18.68 3.47
N THR A 4 14.91 -18.82 2.16
CA THR A 4 15.03 -17.73 1.18
C THR A 4 13.68 -17.07 0.92
N LEU A 5 13.68 -15.74 0.76
CA LEU A 5 12.52 -14.94 0.35
C LEU A 5 12.88 -14.02 -0.81
N GLY A 6 12.00 -13.94 -1.81
CA GLY A 6 12.12 -13.00 -2.91
C GLY A 6 11.47 -11.65 -2.59
N ILE A 7 12.03 -10.56 -3.12
CA ILE A 7 11.40 -9.24 -3.16
C ILE A 7 11.63 -8.64 -4.54
N ILE A 8 10.56 -8.36 -5.25
CA ILE A 8 10.56 -7.68 -6.54
C ILE A 8 10.01 -6.26 -6.36
N GLY A 9 10.80 -5.27 -6.74
CA GLY A 9 10.56 -3.86 -6.47
C GLY A 9 11.23 -3.41 -5.16
N GLN A 10 12.16 -2.45 -5.27
CA GLN A 10 12.95 -1.91 -4.14
C GLN A 10 12.69 -0.40 -3.96
N GLY A 11 11.44 0.01 -4.14
CA GLY A 11 10.95 1.28 -3.66
C GLY A 11 10.94 1.33 -2.12
N PHE A 12 10.27 2.32 -1.53
CA PHE A 12 10.23 2.44 -0.06
C PHE A 12 9.55 1.23 0.61
N VAL A 13 8.51 0.62 0.02
CA VAL A 13 7.85 -0.59 0.56
C VAL A 13 8.78 -1.80 0.48
N GLY A 14 9.36 -2.09 -0.70
CA GLY A 14 10.26 -3.24 -0.86
C GLY A 14 11.51 -3.13 -0.01
N SER A 15 12.08 -1.92 0.13
CA SER A 15 13.20 -1.66 1.03
C SER A 15 12.83 -1.88 2.50
N ALA A 16 11.63 -1.47 2.92
CA ALA A 16 11.14 -1.71 4.28
C ALA A 16 10.93 -3.21 4.56
N VAL A 17 10.35 -3.95 3.60
CA VAL A 17 10.21 -5.41 3.68
C VAL A 17 11.57 -6.08 3.79
N ARG A 18 12.56 -5.68 2.95
CA ARG A 18 13.92 -6.20 3.02
C ARG A 18 14.52 -5.99 4.42
N GLU A 19 14.48 -4.79 4.95
CA GLU A 19 15.02 -4.47 6.26
C GLU A 19 14.37 -5.29 7.39
N GLY A 20 13.05 -5.48 7.33
CA GLY A 20 12.34 -6.28 8.34
C GLY A 20 12.58 -7.79 8.23
N MET A 21 12.92 -8.30 7.04
CA MET A 21 13.07 -9.74 6.80
C MET A 21 14.53 -10.24 6.85
N LYS A 22 15.52 -9.39 6.52
CA LYS A 22 16.94 -9.80 6.34
C LYS A 22 17.60 -10.50 7.54
N ASN A 23 17.13 -10.21 8.76
CA ASN A 23 17.67 -10.85 9.96
C ASN A 23 17.17 -12.30 10.15
N HIS A 24 16.03 -12.63 9.55
CA HIS A 24 15.33 -13.91 9.72
C HIS A 24 15.42 -14.82 8.49
N PHE A 25 15.62 -14.23 7.31
CA PHE A 25 15.63 -14.91 6.01
C PHE A 25 16.84 -14.49 5.18
N ASP A 26 17.21 -15.32 4.19
CA ASP A 26 18.11 -14.93 3.10
C ASP A 26 17.26 -14.26 2.02
N VAL A 27 17.40 -12.94 1.87
CA VAL A 27 16.51 -12.13 1.03
C VAL A 27 17.14 -11.89 -0.34
N LYS A 28 16.43 -12.33 -1.40
CA LYS A 28 16.79 -12.14 -2.81
C LYS A 28 15.99 -10.97 -3.38
N CYS A 29 16.67 -9.89 -3.69
CA CYS A 29 16.04 -8.63 -4.11
C CYS A 29 16.36 -8.32 -5.57
N PHE A 30 15.34 -7.97 -6.33
CA PHE A 30 15.45 -7.47 -7.68
C PHE A 30 14.61 -6.21 -7.89
N ASP A 31 15.16 -5.23 -8.58
CA ASP A 31 14.43 -4.09 -9.14
C ASP A 31 14.89 -3.85 -10.58
N LYS A 32 13.96 -3.50 -11.48
CA LYS A 32 14.28 -3.16 -12.87
C LYS A 32 15.07 -1.87 -13.02
N ASP A 33 14.96 -0.96 -12.05
CA ASP A 33 15.72 0.28 -11.99
C ASP A 33 17.11 -0.01 -11.40
N ALA A 34 18.14 0.10 -12.23
CA ALA A 34 19.55 -0.13 -11.84
C ALA A 34 20.04 0.78 -10.70
N ASN A 35 19.35 1.89 -10.42
CA ASN A 35 19.67 2.77 -9.29
C ASN A 35 19.08 2.26 -7.96
N LYS A 36 18.25 1.21 -8.00
CA LYS A 36 17.68 0.57 -6.81
C LYS A 36 18.54 -0.62 -6.37
N PHE A 37 18.36 -1.00 -5.11
CA PHE A 37 19.07 -2.15 -4.58
C PHE A 37 18.63 -3.45 -5.27
N SER A 38 19.60 -4.20 -5.78
CA SER A 38 19.44 -5.58 -6.22
C SER A 38 20.66 -6.39 -5.78
N ASN A 39 20.45 -7.59 -5.28
CA ASN A 39 21.52 -8.54 -4.97
C ASN A 39 21.42 -9.81 -5.84
N ILE A 40 20.57 -9.75 -6.83
CA ILE A 40 20.33 -10.80 -7.83
C ILE A 40 19.99 -10.12 -9.17
N GLY A 41 20.26 -10.77 -10.29
CA GLY A 41 20.30 -10.12 -11.60
C GLY A 41 18.96 -10.08 -12.34
N SER A 42 17.98 -10.92 -11.97
CA SER A 42 16.74 -11.06 -12.71
C SER A 42 15.58 -11.60 -11.87
N ILE A 43 14.35 -11.45 -12.38
CA ILE A 43 13.17 -12.11 -11.80
C ILE A 43 13.32 -13.64 -11.88
N PHE A 44 13.95 -14.17 -12.96
CA PHE A 44 14.22 -15.59 -13.08
C PHE A 44 15.04 -16.12 -11.90
N GLU A 45 16.16 -15.47 -11.56
CA GLU A 45 16.99 -15.87 -10.44
C GLU A 45 16.27 -15.73 -9.08
N VAL A 46 15.38 -14.72 -8.93
CA VAL A 46 14.51 -14.63 -7.74
C VAL A 46 13.63 -15.86 -7.64
N VAL A 47 12.90 -16.19 -8.72
CA VAL A 47 11.99 -17.34 -8.74
C VAL A 47 12.75 -18.66 -8.57
N GLU A 48 13.92 -18.81 -9.18
CA GLU A 48 14.76 -20.01 -9.05
C GLU A 48 15.16 -20.27 -7.59
N SER A 49 15.56 -19.22 -6.87
CA SER A 49 16.14 -19.33 -5.51
C SER A 49 15.11 -19.27 -4.38
N THR A 50 13.82 -19.03 -4.66
CA THR A 50 12.80 -18.82 -3.62
C THR A 50 11.51 -19.60 -3.90
N GLU A 51 10.67 -19.76 -2.90
CA GLU A 51 9.30 -20.32 -3.01
C GLU A 51 8.23 -19.24 -2.73
N VAL A 52 8.63 -18.12 -2.15
CA VAL A 52 7.75 -17.02 -1.81
C VAL A 52 8.40 -15.71 -2.21
N THR A 53 7.69 -14.89 -2.97
CA THR A 53 8.16 -13.56 -3.40
C THR A 53 7.17 -12.46 -3.01
N PHE A 54 7.68 -11.40 -2.41
CA PHE A 54 6.95 -10.15 -2.18
C PHE A 54 7.03 -9.28 -3.43
N LEU A 55 5.88 -8.90 -3.97
CA LEU A 55 5.75 -8.02 -5.12
C LEU A 55 5.41 -6.60 -4.64
N CYS A 56 6.35 -5.67 -4.80
CA CYS A 56 6.31 -4.31 -4.28
C CYS A 56 6.44 -3.27 -5.41
N VAL A 57 5.69 -3.44 -6.49
CA VAL A 57 5.73 -2.57 -7.67
C VAL A 57 4.67 -1.45 -7.59
N PRO A 58 4.81 -0.33 -8.31
CA PRO A 58 3.81 0.73 -8.31
C PRO A 58 2.45 0.31 -8.88
N THR A 59 1.40 0.97 -8.38
CA THR A 59 0.03 0.89 -8.88
C THR A 59 -0.50 2.32 -9.00
N PRO A 60 -0.12 3.05 -10.06
CA PRO A 60 -0.52 4.44 -10.25
C PRO A 60 -2.01 4.56 -10.57
N MET A 61 -2.57 5.76 -10.47
CA MET A 61 -3.93 6.02 -10.93
C MET A 61 -3.94 6.50 -12.37
N LYS A 62 -4.91 6.06 -13.15
CA LYS A 62 -5.26 6.60 -14.47
C LYS A 62 -5.97 7.95 -14.35
N LYS A 63 -6.13 8.67 -15.45
CA LYS A 63 -6.89 9.94 -15.49
C LYS A 63 -8.35 9.79 -15.03
N SER A 64 -8.94 8.61 -15.20
CA SER A 64 -10.27 8.25 -14.70
C SER A 64 -10.33 8.12 -13.17
N GLY A 65 -9.20 8.03 -12.49
CA GLY A 65 -9.08 7.65 -11.09
C GLY A 65 -8.96 6.13 -10.87
N GLU A 66 -9.15 5.32 -11.91
CA GLU A 66 -8.95 3.87 -11.84
C GLU A 66 -7.51 3.51 -11.45
N CYS A 67 -7.35 2.45 -10.66
CA CYS A 67 -6.04 1.89 -10.34
C CYS A 67 -5.45 1.18 -11.57
N ASP A 68 -4.27 1.59 -12.01
CA ASP A 68 -3.55 0.93 -13.09
C ASP A 68 -2.82 -0.32 -12.57
N LEU A 69 -3.25 -1.48 -13.03
CA LEU A 69 -2.69 -2.78 -12.67
C LEU A 69 -1.70 -3.32 -13.71
N SER A 70 -1.38 -2.57 -14.76
CA SER A 70 -0.54 -3.02 -15.87
C SER A 70 0.84 -3.51 -15.40
N ILE A 71 1.46 -2.82 -14.46
CA ILE A 71 2.76 -3.19 -13.89
C ILE A 71 2.65 -4.50 -13.08
N ILE A 72 1.58 -4.67 -12.31
CA ILE A 72 1.29 -5.92 -11.59
C ILE A 72 1.15 -7.08 -12.57
N HIS A 73 0.33 -6.90 -13.62
CA HIS A 73 0.13 -7.92 -14.66
C HIS A 73 1.44 -8.29 -15.36
N SER A 74 2.24 -7.29 -15.76
CA SER A 74 3.54 -7.52 -16.39
C SER A 74 4.48 -8.36 -15.51
N ALA A 75 4.57 -8.01 -14.22
CA ALA A 75 5.41 -8.76 -13.27
C ALA A 75 4.89 -10.19 -13.04
N LEU A 76 3.56 -10.38 -12.93
CA LEU A 76 2.97 -11.70 -12.72
C LEU A 76 3.13 -12.61 -13.95
N VAL A 77 3.04 -12.06 -15.17
CA VAL A 77 3.33 -12.81 -16.41
C VAL A 77 4.76 -13.32 -16.39
N GLU A 78 5.73 -12.47 -16.10
CA GLU A 78 7.14 -12.86 -16.06
C GLU A 78 7.41 -13.89 -14.96
N ILE A 79 6.88 -13.69 -13.74
CA ILE A 79 6.99 -14.67 -12.64
C ILE A 79 6.39 -16.02 -13.05
N GLN A 80 5.19 -16.04 -13.65
CA GLN A 80 4.55 -17.28 -14.07
C GLN A 80 5.35 -18.02 -15.16
N GLN A 81 5.93 -17.29 -16.11
CA GLN A 81 6.82 -17.87 -17.12
C GLN A 81 8.05 -18.53 -16.50
N CYS A 82 8.66 -17.87 -15.48
CA CYS A 82 9.78 -18.45 -14.74
C CYS A 82 9.35 -19.70 -13.95
N VAL A 83 8.22 -19.67 -13.28
CA VAL A 83 7.65 -20.81 -12.52
C VAL A 83 7.43 -22.01 -13.43
N LEU A 84 6.85 -21.80 -14.61
CA LEU A 84 6.63 -22.85 -15.60
C LEU A 84 7.97 -23.41 -16.14
N ALA A 85 8.92 -22.55 -16.52
CA ALA A 85 10.23 -22.96 -17.02
C ALA A 85 11.03 -23.78 -15.99
N LEU A 86 10.93 -23.43 -14.71
CA LEU A 86 11.59 -24.10 -13.58
C LEU A 86 10.79 -25.28 -13.02
N GLN A 87 9.61 -25.56 -13.59
CA GLN A 87 8.69 -26.61 -13.14
C GLN A 87 8.35 -26.53 -11.63
N LYS A 88 8.32 -25.30 -11.09
CA LYS A 88 7.93 -25.09 -9.71
C LYS A 88 6.42 -25.22 -9.53
N VAL A 89 6.02 -25.71 -8.37
CA VAL A 89 4.60 -25.88 -8.00
C VAL A 89 4.30 -25.05 -6.74
N ASN A 90 3.07 -24.53 -6.63
CA ASN A 90 2.60 -23.78 -5.48
C ASN A 90 3.47 -22.53 -5.13
N TYR A 91 4.04 -21.87 -6.16
CA TYR A 91 4.83 -20.67 -5.97
C TYR A 91 3.95 -19.52 -5.44
N ILE A 92 4.38 -18.89 -4.36
CA ILE A 92 3.56 -17.88 -3.68
C ILE A 92 4.05 -16.48 -4.05
N VAL A 93 3.13 -15.64 -4.52
CA VAL A 93 3.36 -14.21 -4.73
C VAL A 93 2.57 -13.40 -3.71
N VAL A 94 3.25 -12.61 -2.89
CA VAL A 94 2.63 -11.74 -1.89
C VAL A 94 2.60 -10.32 -2.43
N ILE A 95 1.43 -9.86 -2.86
CA ILE A 95 1.25 -8.49 -3.35
C ILE A 95 1.21 -7.53 -2.16
N LYS A 96 2.12 -6.54 -2.17
CA LYS A 96 2.22 -5.47 -1.19
C LYS A 96 1.61 -4.16 -1.68
N SER A 97 1.53 -4.01 -2.99
CA SER A 97 0.99 -2.82 -3.66
C SER A 97 -0.50 -2.68 -3.40
N THR A 98 -0.98 -1.45 -3.19
CA THR A 98 -2.42 -1.20 -3.02
C THR A 98 -3.16 -1.50 -4.32
N ILE A 99 -4.12 -2.41 -4.25
CA ILE A 99 -4.96 -2.86 -5.36
C ILE A 99 -6.43 -2.87 -4.95
N PRO A 100 -7.38 -2.62 -5.88
CA PRO A 100 -8.81 -2.60 -5.58
C PRO A 100 -9.33 -3.91 -4.99
N PRO A 101 -10.34 -3.86 -4.10
CA PRO A 101 -11.01 -5.05 -3.56
C PRO A 101 -11.50 -6.02 -4.65
N GLY A 102 -11.16 -7.31 -4.51
CA GLY A 102 -11.44 -8.38 -5.47
C GLY A 102 -10.32 -8.64 -6.48
N THR A 103 -9.30 -7.79 -6.55
CA THR A 103 -8.20 -7.92 -7.52
C THR A 103 -7.39 -9.20 -7.30
N THR A 104 -7.01 -9.54 -6.08
CA THR A 104 -6.22 -10.76 -5.80
C THR A 104 -6.96 -12.02 -6.22
N GLU A 105 -8.27 -12.07 -6.02
CA GLU A 105 -9.12 -13.19 -6.45
C GLU A 105 -9.15 -13.30 -7.98
N ALA A 106 -9.34 -12.17 -8.67
CA ALA A 106 -9.29 -12.11 -10.13
C ALA A 106 -7.92 -12.55 -10.67
N LEU A 107 -6.82 -12.10 -10.05
CA LEU A 107 -5.46 -12.48 -10.45
C LEU A 107 -5.18 -13.97 -10.23
N ASN A 108 -5.67 -14.59 -9.15
CA ASN A 108 -5.57 -16.04 -8.96
C ASN A 108 -6.32 -16.85 -10.03
N ASN A 109 -7.43 -16.31 -10.57
CA ASN A 109 -8.15 -16.94 -11.67
C ASN A 109 -7.42 -16.84 -13.01
N ILE A 110 -6.61 -15.79 -13.21
CA ILE A 110 -5.81 -15.56 -14.42
C ILE A 110 -4.49 -16.34 -14.35
N TYR A 111 -3.76 -16.23 -13.25
CA TYR A 111 -2.39 -16.77 -13.06
C TYR A 111 -2.43 -18.06 -12.23
N ARG A 112 -3.00 -19.12 -12.79
CA ARG A 112 -3.32 -20.38 -12.07
C ARG A 112 -2.11 -21.15 -11.55
N GLU A 113 -0.93 -20.90 -12.10
CA GLU A 113 0.32 -21.53 -11.64
C GLU A 113 0.90 -20.81 -10.40
N LEU A 114 0.31 -19.69 -10.02
CA LEU A 114 0.71 -18.92 -8.86
C LEU A 114 -0.33 -19.02 -7.75
N SER A 115 0.13 -18.90 -6.50
CA SER A 115 -0.73 -18.72 -5.33
C SER A 115 -0.59 -17.28 -4.85
N ILE A 116 -1.52 -16.40 -5.21
CA ILE A 116 -1.41 -14.97 -4.92
C ILE A 116 -2.09 -14.65 -3.59
N VAL A 117 -1.36 -13.96 -2.73
CA VAL A 117 -1.79 -13.51 -1.40
C VAL A 117 -1.62 -11.99 -1.32
N PHE A 118 -2.54 -11.30 -0.70
CA PHE A 118 -2.44 -9.85 -0.45
C PHE A 118 -1.98 -9.57 0.98
N ASN A 119 -1.03 -8.66 1.12
CA ASN A 119 -0.57 -8.17 2.41
C ASN A 119 -0.42 -6.66 2.37
N PRO A 120 -1.44 -5.89 2.82
CA PRO A 120 -1.38 -4.43 2.86
C PRO A 120 -0.22 -3.93 3.72
N GLU A 121 0.25 -2.74 3.39
CA GLU A 121 1.18 -1.96 4.19
C GLU A 121 0.47 -0.70 4.73
N PHE A 122 0.94 -0.17 5.86
CA PHE A 122 0.41 1.02 6.51
C PHE A 122 1.56 1.99 6.86
N LEU A 123 2.49 2.13 5.92
CA LEU A 123 3.73 2.90 6.10
C LEU A 123 3.54 4.35 5.68
N THR A 124 4.26 5.23 6.34
CA THR A 124 4.47 6.59 5.84
C THR A 124 5.75 6.61 4.98
N GLU A 125 5.77 7.37 3.89
CA GLU A 125 6.92 7.40 2.99
C GLU A 125 8.20 7.84 3.71
N ALA A 126 8.08 8.87 4.56
CA ALA A 126 9.20 9.43 5.29
C ALA A 126 9.83 8.47 6.31
N ASN A 127 9.05 7.50 6.86
CA ASN A 127 9.49 6.62 7.93
C ASN A 127 9.27 5.13 7.61
N ALA A 128 9.19 4.76 6.32
CA ALA A 128 8.74 3.45 5.87
C ALA A 128 9.42 2.26 6.57
N VAL A 129 10.74 2.31 6.75
CA VAL A 129 11.48 1.24 7.44
C VAL A 129 11.11 1.18 8.92
N ASN A 130 11.08 2.33 9.60
CA ASN A 130 10.73 2.37 11.02
C ASN A 130 9.29 1.94 11.27
N ASP A 131 8.35 2.39 10.44
CA ASP A 131 6.95 2.00 10.51
C ASP A 131 6.77 0.50 10.29
N TYR A 132 7.54 -0.09 9.35
CA TYR A 132 7.50 -1.54 9.09
C TYR A 132 8.05 -2.35 10.25
N LEU A 133 9.16 -1.91 10.85
CA LEU A 133 9.77 -2.59 11.99
C LEU A 133 8.91 -2.51 13.27
N ASN A 134 8.16 -1.42 13.43
CA ASN A 134 7.32 -1.15 14.60
C ASN A 134 5.80 -1.32 14.30
N GLN A 135 5.46 -2.06 13.25
CA GLN A 135 4.05 -2.26 12.90
C GLN A 135 3.27 -2.94 14.03
N ASN A 136 2.06 -2.47 14.27
CA ASN A 136 1.21 -2.95 15.37
C ASN A 136 0.25 -4.08 14.96
N ARG A 137 0.17 -4.40 13.69
CA ARG A 137 -0.63 -5.48 13.12
C ARG A 137 -0.09 -5.88 11.74
N ILE A 138 -0.32 -7.13 11.36
CA ILE A 138 -0.04 -7.65 10.02
C ILE A 138 -1.33 -8.29 9.51
N ILE A 139 -1.73 -7.96 8.29
CA ILE A 139 -2.93 -8.51 7.64
C ILE A 139 -2.50 -9.39 6.48
N VAL A 140 -3.01 -10.61 6.42
CA VAL A 140 -2.74 -11.57 5.35
C VAL A 140 -4.07 -11.99 4.74
N GLY A 141 -4.32 -11.58 3.51
CA GLY A 141 -5.53 -11.89 2.75
C GLY A 141 -5.26 -12.92 1.66
N GLY A 142 -6.01 -14.01 1.67
CA GLY A 142 -5.91 -15.05 0.63
C GLY A 142 -6.23 -16.45 1.12
N GLU A 143 -6.29 -17.36 0.15
CA GLU A 143 -6.68 -18.75 0.36
C GLU A 143 -5.58 -19.58 1.04
N ARG A 144 -5.98 -20.69 1.67
CA ARG A 144 -5.05 -21.72 2.15
C ARG A 144 -4.63 -22.63 0.99
N PRO A 145 -3.38 -23.15 1.01
CA PRO A 145 -2.38 -23.08 2.08
C PRO A 145 -1.52 -21.81 2.06
N ALA A 146 -1.49 -21.04 0.96
CA ALA A 146 -0.57 -19.92 0.74
C ALA A 146 -0.63 -18.88 1.88
N SER A 147 -1.82 -18.41 2.26
CA SER A 147 -1.97 -17.44 3.35
C SER A 147 -1.46 -17.96 4.70
N SER A 148 -1.49 -19.29 4.93
CA SER A 148 -0.93 -19.89 6.15
C SER A 148 0.59 -19.92 6.14
N ILE A 149 1.22 -20.12 4.97
CA ILE A 149 2.66 -20.06 4.78
C ILE A 149 3.14 -18.63 5.02
N VAL A 150 2.48 -17.64 4.39
CA VAL A 150 2.79 -16.21 4.58
C VAL A 150 2.64 -15.79 6.04
N LYS A 151 1.58 -16.25 6.73
CA LYS A 151 1.43 -16.03 8.19
C LYS A 151 2.64 -16.54 8.97
N ARG A 152 3.18 -17.75 8.66
CA ARG A 152 4.35 -18.30 9.35
C ARG A 152 5.61 -17.48 9.11
N ILE A 153 5.80 -16.97 7.87
CA ILE A 153 6.91 -16.08 7.54
C ILE A 153 6.87 -14.83 8.43
N PHE A 154 5.72 -14.19 8.52
CA PHE A 154 5.56 -13.02 9.37
C PHE A 154 5.70 -13.35 10.86
N ALA A 155 5.17 -14.46 11.34
CA ALA A 155 5.31 -14.87 12.75
C ALA A 155 6.78 -15.11 13.15
N LYS A 156 7.62 -15.55 12.21
CA LYS A 156 9.06 -15.72 12.44
C LYS A 156 9.79 -14.39 12.53
N ALA A 157 9.42 -13.41 11.69
CA ALA A 157 10.07 -12.09 11.68
C ALA A 157 9.51 -11.15 12.77
N PHE A 158 8.23 -11.28 13.12
CA PHE A 158 7.49 -10.40 14.03
C PHE A 158 6.69 -11.22 15.05
N PRO A 159 7.36 -11.93 16.00
CA PRO A 159 6.69 -12.89 16.88
C PRO A 159 5.66 -12.25 17.84
N ASN A 160 5.81 -10.97 18.13
CA ASN A 160 4.95 -10.24 19.07
C ASN A 160 3.87 -9.38 18.39
N VAL A 161 3.80 -9.40 17.05
CA VAL A 161 2.82 -8.61 16.29
C VAL A 161 1.61 -9.48 15.95
N PRO A 162 0.38 -9.05 16.26
CA PRO A 162 -0.82 -9.78 15.87
C PRO A 162 -0.93 -9.93 14.35
N ILE A 163 -1.14 -11.17 13.89
CA ILE A 163 -1.30 -11.48 12.47
C ILE A 163 -2.74 -11.91 12.21
N ILE A 164 -3.46 -11.09 11.48
CA ILE A 164 -4.87 -11.28 11.12
C ILE A 164 -4.94 -11.93 9.75
N LYS A 165 -5.54 -13.12 9.67
CA LYS A 165 -5.84 -13.79 8.39
C LYS A 165 -7.29 -13.55 8.01
N THR A 166 -7.52 -13.20 6.75
CA THR A 166 -8.86 -12.96 6.19
C THR A 166 -8.88 -13.28 4.69
N SER A 167 -10.02 -13.08 4.00
CA SER A 167 -10.06 -13.12 2.53
C SER A 167 -9.24 -11.98 1.94
N SER A 168 -8.79 -12.16 0.69
CA SER A 168 -8.04 -11.12 -0.03
C SER A 168 -8.86 -9.84 -0.17
N THR A 169 -10.12 -9.96 -0.59
CA THR A 169 -11.03 -8.83 -0.78
C THR A 169 -11.24 -8.00 0.50
N ILE A 170 -11.35 -8.66 1.68
CA ILE A 170 -11.42 -7.95 2.97
C ILE A 170 -10.09 -7.24 3.26
N ALA A 171 -8.95 -7.91 3.04
CA ALA A 171 -7.63 -7.33 3.30
C ALA A 171 -7.37 -6.11 2.39
N GLU A 172 -7.77 -6.16 1.12
CA GLU A 172 -7.71 -5.07 0.16
C GLU A 172 -8.57 -3.90 0.62
N MET A 173 -9.82 -4.16 1.04
CA MET A 173 -10.72 -3.12 1.53
C MET A 173 -10.21 -2.45 2.82
N ILE A 174 -9.57 -3.20 3.73
CA ILE A 174 -8.96 -2.63 4.94
C ILE A 174 -7.91 -1.54 4.59
N LYS A 175 -7.11 -1.75 3.54
CA LYS A 175 -6.14 -0.73 3.08
C LYS A 175 -6.86 0.54 2.65
N TYR A 176 -7.88 0.42 1.81
CA TYR A 176 -8.65 1.58 1.34
C TYR A 176 -9.38 2.29 2.46
N VAL A 177 -10.07 1.57 3.33
CA VAL A 177 -10.76 2.17 4.51
C VAL A 177 -9.77 2.96 5.35
N THR A 178 -8.58 2.41 5.63
CA THR A 178 -7.57 3.10 6.43
C THR A 178 -7.12 4.38 5.75
N ASN A 179 -6.70 4.32 4.49
CA ASN A 179 -6.12 5.47 3.81
C ASN A 179 -7.15 6.57 3.52
N THR A 180 -8.36 6.20 3.08
CA THR A 180 -9.40 7.19 2.79
C THR A 180 -9.97 7.82 4.06
N PHE A 181 -10.04 7.09 5.18
CA PHE A 181 -10.40 7.67 6.47
C PHE A 181 -9.35 8.67 6.97
N LEU A 182 -8.07 8.37 6.81
CA LEU A 182 -7.00 9.32 7.17
C LEU A 182 -7.00 10.54 6.27
N ALA A 183 -7.24 10.38 4.97
CA ALA A 183 -7.42 11.49 4.03
C ALA A 183 -8.63 12.36 4.41
N MET A 184 -9.75 11.73 4.83
CA MET A 184 -10.92 12.45 5.36
C MET A 184 -10.55 13.29 6.58
N LYS A 185 -9.80 12.74 7.53
CA LYS A 185 -9.33 13.49 8.71
C LYS A 185 -8.54 14.72 8.31
N VAL A 186 -7.62 14.61 7.35
CA VAL A 186 -6.83 15.76 6.86
C VAL A 186 -7.75 16.81 6.23
N SER A 187 -8.70 16.40 5.36
CA SER A 187 -9.65 17.34 4.75
C SER A 187 -10.54 18.03 5.79
N TYR A 188 -11.03 17.27 6.77
CA TYR A 188 -11.81 17.80 7.89
C TYR A 188 -11.00 18.77 8.76
N ALA A 189 -9.75 18.42 9.09
CA ALA A 189 -8.84 19.27 9.86
C ALA A 189 -8.61 20.63 9.18
N ASN A 190 -8.41 20.63 7.86
CA ASN A 190 -8.25 21.86 7.08
C ASN A 190 -9.52 22.72 7.09
N GLU A 191 -10.71 22.10 7.05
CA GLU A 191 -11.97 22.85 7.15
C GLU A 191 -12.15 23.46 8.55
N MET A 192 -11.88 22.72 9.60
CA MET A 192 -11.91 23.25 10.98
C MET A 192 -10.86 24.36 11.19
N TYR A 193 -9.67 24.23 10.59
CA TYR A 193 -8.65 25.28 10.59
C TYR A 193 -9.21 26.57 9.97
N GLU A 194 -9.81 26.54 8.80
CA GLU A 194 -10.40 27.71 8.15
C GLU A 194 -11.49 28.38 9.02
N ILE A 195 -12.32 27.57 9.67
CA ILE A 195 -13.36 28.07 10.60
C ILE A 195 -12.70 28.78 11.79
N CYS A 196 -11.69 28.15 12.42
CA CYS A 196 -10.95 28.74 13.54
C CYS A 196 -10.32 30.08 13.14
N GLN A 197 -9.71 30.17 11.95
CA GLN A 197 -9.14 31.41 11.43
C GLN A 197 -10.21 32.53 11.31
N LYS A 198 -11.40 32.20 10.81
CA LYS A 198 -12.49 33.20 10.71
C LYS A 198 -13.03 33.63 12.07
N LEU A 199 -13.03 32.73 13.04
CA LEU A 199 -13.41 33.03 14.43
C LEU A 199 -12.29 33.70 15.23
N LYS A 200 -11.07 33.79 14.68
CA LYS A 200 -9.87 34.30 15.36
C LYS A 200 -9.53 33.54 16.65
N ILE A 201 -9.70 32.22 16.62
CA ILE A 201 -9.32 31.32 17.70
C ILE A 201 -8.17 30.42 17.27
N ASP A 202 -7.40 29.95 18.26
CA ASP A 202 -6.25 29.10 18.04
C ASP A 202 -6.68 27.67 17.71
N TYR A 203 -6.46 27.25 16.47
CA TYR A 203 -6.78 25.91 15.98
C TYR A 203 -6.03 24.81 16.74
N ASP A 204 -4.74 25.03 17.05
CA ASP A 204 -3.93 23.99 17.70
C ASP A 204 -4.46 23.70 19.11
N LYS A 205 -4.90 24.72 19.85
CA LYS A 205 -5.57 24.55 21.14
C LYS A 205 -6.92 23.84 21.02
N VAL A 206 -7.70 24.18 20.00
CA VAL A 206 -8.98 23.48 19.75
C VAL A 206 -8.74 21.99 19.54
N ILE A 207 -7.78 21.62 18.70
CA ILE A 207 -7.46 20.22 18.44
C ILE A 207 -6.81 19.53 19.62
N GLU A 208 -5.90 20.22 20.34
CA GLU A 208 -5.29 19.69 21.57
C GLU A 208 -6.38 19.25 22.55
N TYR A 209 -7.36 20.12 22.83
CA TYR A 209 -8.43 19.80 23.79
C TYR A 209 -9.46 18.81 23.25
N ALA A 210 -9.82 18.89 21.97
CA ALA A 210 -10.72 17.93 21.36
C ALA A 210 -10.17 16.49 21.41
N ARG A 211 -8.86 16.31 21.27
CA ARG A 211 -8.17 15.02 21.32
C ARG A 211 -8.12 14.36 22.70
N TYR A 212 -8.56 15.02 23.77
CA TYR A 212 -8.85 14.34 25.04
C TYR A 212 -9.95 13.28 24.87
N ASP A 213 -10.84 13.43 23.88
CA ASP A 213 -11.66 12.32 23.42
C ASP A 213 -10.81 11.37 22.55
N THR A 214 -10.40 10.24 23.16
CA THR A 214 -9.52 9.26 22.53
C THR A 214 -10.11 8.62 21.25
N ARG A 215 -11.43 8.72 21.02
CA ARG A 215 -12.10 8.25 19.81
C ARG A 215 -11.63 8.99 18.57
N LEU A 216 -11.16 10.23 18.71
CA LEU A 216 -10.64 11.02 17.59
C LEU A 216 -9.26 10.56 17.10
N GLY A 217 -8.49 9.85 17.95
CA GLY A 217 -7.12 9.44 17.66
C GLY A 217 -6.15 10.62 17.50
N ASN A 218 -4.85 10.35 17.51
CA ASN A 218 -3.82 11.38 17.65
C ASN A 218 -3.18 11.86 16.34
N SER A 219 -3.42 11.20 15.22
CA SER A 219 -2.75 11.49 13.94
C SER A 219 -3.62 12.28 12.97
N HIS A 220 -2.97 12.93 11.99
CA HIS A 220 -3.61 13.58 10.83
C HIS A 220 -4.46 14.82 11.17
N TRP A 221 -4.08 15.54 12.21
CA TRP A 221 -4.72 16.79 12.63
C TRP A 221 -3.90 18.05 12.34
N SER A 222 -2.61 17.91 11.99
CA SER A 222 -1.74 19.06 11.75
C SER A 222 -2.16 19.85 10.51
N VAL A 223 -2.27 21.16 10.64
CA VAL A 223 -2.55 22.12 9.56
C VAL A 223 -1.64 23.34 9.76
N PRO A 224 -0.69 23.61 8.85
CA PRO A 224 -0.38 22.82 7.64
C PRO A 224 0.12 21.41 7.98
N GLY A 225 0.17 20.57 6.94
CA GLY A 225 0.67 19.20 7.05
C GLY A 225 2.18 19.12 7.29
N PRO A 226 2.74 17.89 7.45
CA PRO A 226 4.18 17.70 7.71
C PRO A 226 5.09 18.21 6.61
N ASP A 227 4.58 18.35 5.39
CA ASP A 227 5.28 18.89 4.21
C ASP A 227 5.18 20.42 4.09
N GLY A 228 4.51 21.07 5.06
CA GLY A 228 4.33 22.51 5.12
C GLY A 228 3.19 23.05 4.24
N ASP A 229 2.47 22.20 3.50
CA ASP A 229 1.32 22.61 2.69
C ASP A 229 -0.01 22.21 3.36
N PHE A 230 -1.11 22.75 2.88
CA PHE A 230 -2.46 22.41 3.30
C PHE A 230 -2.94 21.13 2.62
N GLY A 231 -3.91 20.45 3.23
CA GLY A 231 -4.43 19.20 2.68
C GLY A 231 -3.40 18.07 2.71
N PHE A 232 -3.56 17.10 1.80
CA PHE A 232 -2.67 15.96 1.65
C PHE A 232 -2.10 15.88 0.24
N GLY A 233 -0.86 15.43 0.14
CA GLY A 233 -0.12 15.15 -1.09
C GLY A 233 0.50 13.77 -1.06
N GLY A 234 1.64 13.63 -1.74
CA GLY A 234 2.31 12.34 -1.93
C GLY A 234 1.52 11.42 -2.84
N HIS A 235 1.93 10.16 -2.94
CA HIS A 235 1.33 9.23 -3.90
C HIS A 235 0.24 8.34 -3.31
N CYS A 236 0.08 8.25 -1.97
CA CYS A 236 -0.86 7.28 -1.38
C CYS A 236 -2.30 7.80 -1.31
N PHE A 237 -2.54 8.89 -0.58
CA PHE A 237 -3.91 9.36 -0.35
C PHE A 237 -4.63 9.81 -1.63
N PRO A 238 -4.00 10.61 -2.52
CA PRO A 238 -4.68 11.04 -3.74
C PRO A 238 -5.15 9.87 -4.61
N LYS A 239 -4.26 8.90 -4.89
CA LYS A 239 -4.60 7.75 -5.72
C LYS A 239 -5.58 6.80 -5.05
N ASP A 240 -5.50 6.59 -3.73
CA ASP A 240 -6.36 5.65 -3.02
C ASP A 240 -7.79 6.21 -2.87
N VAL A 241 -7.94 7.53 -2.64
CA VAL A 241 -9.25 8.21 -2.68
C VAL A 241 -9.85 8.11 -4.07
N ALA A 242 -9.06 8.38 -5.13
CA ALA A 242 -9.53 8.30 -6.50
C ALA A 242 -9.95 6.86 -6.88
N ALA A 243 -9.12 5.87 -6.57
CA ALA A 243 -9.40 4.47 -6.89
C ALA A 243 -10.64 3.92 -6.17
N LEU A 244 -10.84 4.27 -4.88
CA LEU A 244 -12.05 3.86 -4.17
C LEU A 244 -13.29 4.61 -4.67
N THR A 245 -13.15 5.88 -5.07
CA THR A 245 -14.23 6.65 -5.71
C THR A 245 -14.64 6.01 -7.03
N TYR A 246 -13.66 5.65 -7.87
CA TYR A 246 -13.90 4.95 -9.13
C TYR A 246 -14.62 3.62 -8.91
N LEU A 247 -14.12 2.80 -8.00
CA LEU A 247 -14.74 1.50 -7.66
C LEU A 247 -16.18 1.67 -7.14
N ALA A 248 -16.45 2.67 -6.28
CA ALA A 248 -17.78 2.92 -5.78
C ALA A 248 -18.77 3.24 -6.92
N ASN A 249 -18.36 4.06 -7.88
CA ASN A 249 -19.16 4.35 -9.07
C ASN A 249 -19.47 3.11 -9.91
N GLU A 250 -18.44 2.26 -10.14
CA GLU A 250 -18.61 0.99 -10.87
C GLU A 250 -19.60 0.04 -10.15
N LEU A 251 -19.63 0.09 -8.83
CA LEU A 251 -20.55 -0.68 -8.00
C LEU A 251 -21.94 -0.03 -7.85
N GLY A 252 -22.17 1.15 -8.46
CA GLY A 252 -23.43 1.89 -8.34
C GLY A 252 -23.65 2.54 -6.96
N VAL A 253 -22.58 2.71 -6.18
CA VAL A 253 -22.61 3.40 -4.89
C VAL A 253 -22.24 4.86 -5.09
N ASP A 254 -23.08 5.79 -4.63
CA ASP A 254 -22.79 7.22 -4.68
C ASP A 254 -21.67 7.61 -3.69
N PRO A 255 -20.46 8.02 -4.16
CA PRO A 255 -19.30 8.22 -3.31
C PRO A 255 -19.24 9.67 -2.75
N LEU A 256 -20.33 10.22 -2.23
CA LEU A 256 -20.41 11.62 -1.77
C LEU A 256 -19.29 12.02 -0.81
N MET A 257 -19.00 11.18 0.18
CA MET A 257 -17.94 11.47 1.16
C MET A 257 -16.55 11.46 0.52
N LEU A 258 -16.26 10.49 -0.35
CA LEU A 258 -14.98 10.40 -1.04
C LEU A 258 -14.79 11.60 -2.00
N ALA A 259 -15.85 11.99 -2.71
CA ALA A 259 -15.84 13.18 -3.56
C ALA A 259 -15.60 14.46 -2.74
N ALA A 260 -16.25 14.62 -1.58
CA ALA A 260 -16.04 15.76 -0.69
C ALA A 260 -14.59 15.87 -0.19
N ILE A 261 -13.94 14.74 0.15
CA ILE A 261 -12.54 14.69 0.54
C ILE A 261 -11.64 15.23 -0.58
N ALA A 262 -11.82 14.74 -1.80
CA ALA A 262 -11.04 15.16 -2.97
C ALA A 262 -11.28 16.66 -3.30
N ILE A 263 -12.52 17.11 -3.28
CA ILE A 263 -12.90 18.52 -3.53
C ILE A 263 -12.23 19.43 -2.48
N LYS A 264 -12.32 19.07 -1.20
CA LYS A 264 -11.70 19.88 -0.13
C LYS A 264 -10.19 19.94 -0.29
N ASN A 265 -9.56 18.79 -0.54
CA ASN A 265 -8.12 18.73 -0.76
C ASN A 265 -7.67 19.63 -1.91
N ASN A 266 -8.34 19.54 -3.07
CA ASN A 266 -8.02 20.34 -4.24
C ASN A 266 -8.23 21.86 -4.03
N LYS A 267 -9.11 22.26 -3.08
CA LYS A 267 -9.31 23.67 -2.75
C LYS A 267 -8.22 24.25 -1.86
N VAL A 268 -7.65 23.46 -0.97
CA VAL A 268 -6.69 23.95 0.03
C VAL A 268 -5.24 23.68 -0.36
N ARG A 269 -4.98 22.61 -1.09
CA ARG A 269 -3.64 22.19 -1.50
C ARG A 269 -3.06 23.09 -2.60
N THR A 270 -1.84 23.57 -2.41
CA THR A 270 -1.14 24.42 -3.40
C THR A 270 -0.20 23.63 -4.29
N ASN A 271 0.44 22.58 -3.76
CA ASN A 271 1.34 21.71 -4.50
C ASN A 271 0.72 20.35 -4.78
N LEU A 272 0.26 20.14 -6.01
CA LEU A 272 -0.26 18.85 -6.47
C LEU A 272 0.89 17.91 -6.87
N ASP A 273 1.79 17.63 -5.93
CA ASP A 273 3.05 16.91 -6.13
C ASP A 273 2.88 15.50 -6.72
N TRP A 274 1.78 14.83 -6.44
CA TRP A 274 1.48 13.50 -7.02
C TRP A 274 1.31 13.53 -8.54
N THR A 275 0.86 14.64 -9.13
CA THR A 275 0.68 14.76 -10.58
C THR A 275 1.99 14.72 -11.36
N LYS A 276 3.11 15.00 -10.69
CA LYS A 276 4.46 14.95 -11.23
C LYS A 276 5.14 13.59 -11.05
N GLN A 277 4.51 12.68 -10.30
CA GLN A 277 5.05 11.35 -9.99
C GLN A 277 4.53 10.31 -10.99
N VAL A 278 4.86 10.52 -12.27
CA VAL A 278 4.47 9.63 -13.37
C VAL A 278 5.08 8.23 -13.17
N GLY A 279 4.31 7.18 -13.43
CA GLY A 279 4.67 5.79 -13.20
C GLY A 279 4.63 5.36 -11.72
N ARG A 280 4.35 6.28 -10.79
CA ARG A 280 4.28 5.99 -9.36
C ARG A 280 2.93 6.36 -8.74
N ALA A 281 2.49 7.60 -8.88
CA ALA A 281 1.20 8.09 -8.40
C ALA A 281 0.18 8.20 -9.53
N VAL A 282 0.61 8.61 -10.73
CA VAL A 282 -0.21 8.73 -11.93
C VAL A 282 0.41 7.88 -13.04
N SER A 283 -0.45 7.26 -13.89
CA SER A 283 -0.01 6.51 -15.06
C SER A 283 0.50 7.45 -16.18
N GLU A 284 1.21 6.89 -17.15
CA GLU A 284 1.76 7.61 -18.31
C GLU A 284 0.70 8.03 -19.34
N GLU A 285 -0.55 7.59 -19.18
CA GLU A 285 -1.66 7.87 -20.10
C GLU A 285 -2.35 9.23 -19.87
#